data_0cfff9545c71bccf44eb634ba347bafe
#
_entry.id   0cfff9545c71bccf44eb634ba347bafe
#
_cell.length_a   1.000
_cell.length_b   1.000
_cell.length_c   1.000
_cell.angle_alpha   90.00
_cell.angle_beta   90.00
_cell.angle_gamma   90.00
#
_symmetry.space_group_name_H-M   'P 1'
#
loop_
_entity.id
_entity.type
_entity.pdbx_description
1 polymer ?
#
loop_
_entity_poly.entity_id
_entity_poly.type
_entity_poly.pdbx_seq_one_letter_code
_entity_poly.pdbx_strand_id
1 'polypeptide(L)'
;MTHAPQIRRRTVLAAGLAVIAGLGASPAWAGIRRSLRLAFIPQENPDKLLRDISVITEYLSAELDMPVEGFVTFDHAAAVEALRSGQADISFMGALPYILAHDQTGAEVLLAEVYRGRPNYTARIFVRRNSGIASLADLEGKSIAFADPVSESGYLYPLEIFAQAGLLEPGADPHSFFGQVYFAGGYQQAIQAVANGLVDAAGVSEFADLLLTPEQQARVTWIAESAPIPSHAVIARQGLDPALKEAFIQAMLKLNEPDYRHLLQYVYGPDGYVRTDHAAYEPVAEVARRYGLLG
;
A
#
# COMPACT_ATOMS: atom_id res chain seq x y z
N MET A 1 -67.42 43.63 44.02
CA MET A 1 -68.65 42.86 43.83
C MET A 1 -68.32 41.90 42.66
N THR A 2 -68.30 40.63 42.73
CA THR A 2 -68.92 39.58 43.58
C THR A 2 -68.17 38.26 43.28
N HIS A 3 -67.79 37.66 44.37
CA HIS A 3 -67.82 36.22 44.66
C HIS A 3 -67.26 35.16 43.67
N ALA A 4 -66.25 34.45 44.20
CA ALA A 4 -65.93 33.05 43.89
C ALA A 4 -67.06 32.12 44.47
N PRO A 5 -67.16 30.87 44.05
CA PRO A 5 -67.01 29.80 45.02
C PRO A 5 -66.07 28.65 44.68
N GLN A 6 -65.48 28.12 45.75
CA GLN A 6 -64.77 26.87 45.83
C GLN A 6 -65.72 25.70 45.74
N ILE A 7 -65.37 24.56 45.10
CA ILE A 7 -65.89 23.22 45.37
C ILE A 7 -64.82 22.18 45.36
N ARG A 8 -64.50 21.73 46.50
CA ARG A 8 -64.18 20.39 47.10
C ARG A 8 -63.68 19.23 46.24
N ARG A 9 -62.62 18.69 46.76
CA ARG A 9 -61.98 17.38 46.50
C ARG A 9 -62.99 16.23 46.55
N ARG A 10 -62.83 15.25 45.67
CA ARG A 10 -63.17 13.84 45.96
C ARG A 10 -62.10 12.94 45.33
N THR A 11 -61.39 12.24 46.19
CA THR A 11 -60.45 11.17 45.97
C THR A 11 -61.17 9.93 45.42
N VAL A 12 -60.71 9.37 44.30
CA VAL A 12 -61.06 8.00 43.93
C VAL A 12 -59.73 7.28 43.58
N LEU A 13 -59.37 6.34 44.44
CA LEU A 13 -58.37 5.33 44.22
C LEU A 13 -58.92 4.33 43.20
N ALA A 14 -58.20 4.10 42.08
CA ALA A 14 -58.40 2.90 41.29
C ALA A 14 -57.02 2.34 40.96
N ALA A 15 -56.76 1.14 41.50
CA ALA A 15 -55.56 0.33 41.17
C ALA A 15 -55.70 -0.18 39.74
N GLY A 16 -54.66 0.03 38.96
CA GLY A 16 -54.52 -0.50 37.59
C GLY A 16 -53.15 -1.05 37.36
N LEU A 17 -53.01 -2.32 37.04
CA LEU A 17 -51.80 -3.10 36.78
C LEU A 17 -50.84 -2.39 35.85
N ALA A 18 -49.59 -2.24 36.29
CA ALA A 18 -48.48 -1.89 35.45
C ALA A 18 -48.02 -3.13 34.66
N VAL A 19 -48.33 -3.18 33.37
CA VAL A 19 -47.66 -4.06 32.41
C VAL A 19 -46.31 -3.40 32.08
N ILE A 20 -45.26 -3.94 32.66
CA ILE A 20 -43.87 -3.58 32.25
C ILE A 20 -43.61 -4.27 30.92
N ALA A 21 -43.87 -3.57 29.81
CA ALA A 21 -43.33 -3.92 28.51
C ALA A 21 -41.82 -3.59 28.56
N GLY A 22 -41.01 -4.65 28.65
CA GLY A 22 -39.58 -4.55 28.53
C GLY A 22 -39.22 -4.06 27.13
N LEU A 23 -39.07 -2.75 26.96
CA LEU A 23 -38.37 -2.17 25.84
C LEU A 23 -36.88 -2.49 26.05
N GLY A 24 -36.41 -3.54 25.37
CA GLY A 24 -34.97 -3.78 25.18
C GLY A 24 -34.35 -2.50 24.65
N ALA A 25 -33.64 -1.79 25.52
CA ALA A 25 -32.76 -0.71 25.09
C ALA A 25 -31.65 -1.34 24.27
N SER A 26 -31.83 -1.38 22.96
CA SER A 26 -30.71 -1.51 22.06
C SER A 26 -29.73 -0.38 22.39
N PRO A 27 -28.47 -0.66 22.67
CA PRO A 27 -27.51 0.40 22.86
C PRO A 27 -27.48 1.22 21.58
N ALA A 28 -27.94 2.47 21.65
CA ALA A 28 -27.84 3.43 20.57
C ALA A 28 -26.36 3.84 20.42
N TRP A 29 -25.57 2.98 19.82
CA TRP A 29 -24.31 3.34 19.17
C TRP A 29 -24.63 3.92 17.79
N ALA A 30 -25.49 4.93 17.75
CA ALA A 30 -25.63 5.82 16.61
C ALA A 30 -24.51 6.88 16.65
N GLY A 31 -23.27 6.45 16.88
CA GLY A 31 -22.08 7.19 16.51
C GLY A 31 -21.97 7.08 14.98
N ILE A 32 -21.72 8.21 14.32
CA ILE A 32 -21.35 8.33 12.93
C ILE A 32 -20.48 7.10 12.59
N ARG A 33 -20.99 6.18 11.76
CA ARG A 33 -20.21 5.02 11.29
C ARG A 33 -19.03 5.60 10.52
N ARG A 34 -17.88 5.63 11.18
CA ARG A 34 -16.65 6.11 10.58
C ARG A 34 -16.29 5.12 9.48
N SER A 35 -16.08 5.62 8.27
CA SER A 35 -15.60 4.79 7.16
C SER A 35 -14.20 4.25 7.49
N LEU A 36 -13.90 3.02 7.03
CA LEU A 36 -12.53 2.50 6.96
C LEU A 36 -11.86 3.11 5.74
N ARG A 37 -10.71 3.77 5.93
CA ARG A 37 -10.02 4.49 4.86
C ARG A 37 -8.76 3.76 4.43
N LEU A 38 -8.68 3.46 3.11
CA LEU A 38 -7.59 2.73 2.48
C LEU A 38 -6.76 3.68 1.63
N ALA A 39 -5.44 3.68 1.82
CA ALA A 39 -4.49 4.41 0.98
C ALA A 39 -3.75 3.45 0.04
N PHE A 40 -3.59 3.86 -1.21
CA PHE A 40 -2.90 3.12 -2.27
C PHE A 40 -1.76 3.96 -2.83
N ILE A 41 -0.59 3.36 -3.05
CA ILE A 41 0.56 4.02 -3.67
C ILE A 41 0.41 4.11 -5.19
N PRO A 42 1.01 5.12 -5.87
CA PRO A 42 0.87 5.32 -7.31
C PRO A 42 1.82 4.42 -8.12
N GLN A 43 1.52 3.12 -8.21
CA GLN A 43 2.37 2.17 -8.96
C GLN A 43 2.17 2.24 -10.47
N GLU A 44 0.97 2.61 -10.91
CA GLU A 44 0.54 2.61 -12.31
C GLU A 44 -0.34 3.84 -12.62
N ASN A 45 -1.00 3.82 -13.78
CA ASN A 45 -1.88 4.91 -14.22
C ASN A 45 -2.94 5.28 -13.16
N PRO A 46 -2.98 6.54 -12.67
CA PRO A 46 -3.87 6.95 -11.58
C PRO A 46 -5.36 6.78 -11.90
N ASP A 47 -5.79 7.01 -13.15
CA ASP A 47 -7.20 6.85 -13.54
C ASP A 47 -7.63 5.38 -13.50
N LYS A 48 -6.72 4.45 -13.85
CA LYS A 48 -6.98 3.03 -13.70
C LYS A 48 -7.11 2.67 -12.22
N LEU A 49 -6.15 3.10 -11.39
CA LEU A 49 -6.15 2.84 -9.94
C LEU A 49 -7.43 3.34 -9.27
N LEU A 50 -7.92 4.53 -9.60
CA LEU A 50 -9.15 5.06 -9.01
C LEU A 50 -10.38 4.21 -9.35
N ARG A 51 -10.46 3.67 -10.58
CA ARG A 51 -11.55 2.74 -10.95
C ARG A 51 -11.43 1.42 -10.21
N ASP A 52 -10.24 0.87 -10.11
CA ASP A 52 -9.97 -0.40 -9.44
C ASP A 52 -10.29 -0.31 -7.94
N ILE A 53 -9.86 0.78 -7.29
CA ILE A 53 -10.15 1.07 -5.88
C ILE A 53 -11.67 1.12 -5.62
N SER A 54 -12.45 1.70 -6.52
CA SER A 54 -13.92 1.73 -6.39
C SER A 54 -14.52 0.33 -6.31
N VAL A 55 -14.04 -0.62 -7.11
CA VAL A 55 -14.54 -2.01 -7.10
C VAL A 55 -14.15 -2.72 -5.80
N ILE A 56 -12.89 -2.61 -5.38
CA ILE A 56 -12.44 -3.32 -4.18
C ILE A 56 -13.03 -2.73 -2.90
N THR A 57 -13.25 -1.42 -2.83
CA THR A 57 -13.89 -0.80 -1.66
C THR A 57 -15.38 -1.15 -1.55
N GLU A 58 -16.08 -1.35 -2.68
CA GLU A 58 -17.44 -1.86 -2.68
C GLU A 58 -17.51 -3.29 -2.11
N TYR A 59 -16.62 -4.18 -2.58
CA TYR A 59 -16.48 -5.53 -2.03
C TYR A 59 -16.21 -5.51 -0.52
N LEU A 60 -15.21 -4.75 -0.08
CA LEU A 60 -14.84 -4.66 1.33
C LEU A 60 -15.94 -4.04 2.18
N SER A 61 -16.70 -3.09 1.65
CA SER A 61 -17.84 -2.50 2.36
C SER A 61 -18.93 -3.55 2.64
N ALA A 62 -19.17 -4.44 1.67
CA ALA A 62 -20.13 -5.54 1.83
C ALA A 62 -19.63 -6.59 2.84
N GLU A 63 -18.36 -6.98 2.80
CA GLU A 63 -17.78 -7.99 3.70
C GLU A 63 -17.67 -7.49 5.15
N LEU A 64 -17.43 -6.19 5.35
CA LEU A 64 -17.22 -5.58 6.68
C LEU A 64 -18.49 -4.95 7.27
N ASP A 65 -19.60 -4.93 6.55
CA ASP A 65 -20.86 -4.23 6.92
C ASP A 65 -20.61 -2.79 7.39
N MET A 66 -19.69 -2.08 6.72
CA MET A 66 -19.37 -0.68 7.01
C MET A 66 -18.86 0.04 5.75
N PRO A 67 -18.98 1.37 5.66
CA PRO A 67 -18.40 2.13 4.55
C PRO A 67 -16.88 1.95 4.49
N VAL A 68 -16.35 1.61 3.31
CA VAL A 68 -14.92 1.57 3.01
C VAL A 68 -14.65 2.58 1.90
N GLU A 69 -13.69 3.46 2.11
CA GLU A 69 -13.28 4.49 1.16
C GLU A 69 -11.81 4.28 0.78
N GLY A 70 -11.48 4.52 -0.47
CA GLY A 70 -10.10 4.38 -0.93
C GLY A 70 -9.62 5.60 -1.69
N PHE A 71 -8.34 5.90 -1.61
CA PHE A 71 -7.70 6.98 -2.35
C PHE A 71 -6.27 6.63 -2.75
N VAL A 72 -5.79 7.25 -3.82
CA VAL A 72 -4.39 7.13 -4.25
C VAL A 72 -3.60 8.27 -3.62
N THR A 73 -2.46 7.94 -3.01
CA THR A 73 -1.53 8.95 -2.49
C THR A 73 -0.72 9.57 -3.62
N PHE A 74 -0.16 10.76 -3.37
CA PHE A 74 0.67 11.43 -4.36
C PHE A 74 1.99 10.67 -4.63
N ASP A 75 2.59 10.13 -3.57
CA ASP A 75 3.83 9.34 -3.59
C ASP A 75 3.85 8.35 -2.42
N HIS A 76 4.95 7.61 -2.28
CA HIS A 76 5.14 6.64 -1.20
C HIS A 76 5.24 7.30 0.18
N ALA A 77 5.89 8.47 0.28
CA ALA A 77 6.01 9.20 1.54
C ALA A 77 4.65 9.71 2.03
N ALA A 78 3.78 10.14 1.11
CA ALA A 78 2.41 10.53 1.42
C ALA A 78 1.57 9.36 1.97
N ALA A 79 1.85 8.12 1.58
CA ALA A 79 1.18 6.94 2.14
C ALA A 79 1.60 6.70 3.61
N VAL A 80 2.88 6.86 3.94
CA VAL A 80 3.38 6.82 5.33
C VAL A 80 2.73 7.91 6.16
N GLU A 81 2.69 9.15 5.64
CA GLU A 81 2.07 10.28 6.32
C GLU A 81 0.56 10.11 6.52
N ALA A 82 -0.15 9.49 5.57
CA ALA A 82 -1.57 9.21 5.69
C ALA A 82 -1.88 8.25 6.87
N LEU A 83 -1.04 7.22 7.08
CA LEU A 83 -1.14 6.36 8.27
C LEU A 83 -0.80 7.14 9.55
N ARG A 84 0.28 7.93 9.54
CA ARG A 84 0.74 8.71 10.69
C ARG A 84 -0.30 9.72 11.16
N SER A 85 -0.91 10.45 10.24
CA SER A 85 -1.94 11.46 10.53
C SER A 85 -3.33 10.86 10.82
N GLY A 86 -3.49 9.55 10.60
CA GLY A 86 -4.79 8.88 10.68
C GLY A 86 -5.75 9.27 9.54
N GLN A 87 -5.25 9.79 8.43
CA GLN A 87 -6.02 9.99 7.20
C GLN A 87 -6.31 8.64 6.52
N ALA A 88 -5.43 7.66 6.67
CA ALA A 88 -5.66 6.27 6.32
C ALA A 88 -5.69 5.40 7.58
N ASP A 89 -6.56 4.39 7.58
CA ASP A 89 -6.59 3.33 8.59
C ASP A 89 -5.76 2.12 8.15
N ILE A 90 -5.75 1.85 6.84
CA ILE A 90 -4.98 0.79 6.19
C ILE A 90 -4.31 1.37 4.95
N SER A 91 -3.12 0.87 4.61
CA SER A 91 -2.42 1.24 3.38
C SER A 91 -1.85 0.01 2.67
N PHE A 92 -1.90 0.06 1.34
CA PHE A 92 -1.22 -0.86 0.44
C PHE A 92 0.08 -0.18 -0.02
N MET A 93 1.23 -0.70 0.40
CA MET A 93 2.52 -0.07 0.10
C MET A 93 3.66 -1.08 0.03
N GLY A 94 4.81 -0.64 -0.43
CA GLY A 94 6.01 -1.46 -0.50
C GLY A 94 6.63 -1.73 0.88
N ALA A 95 7.65 -2.58 0.88
CA ALA A 95 8.34 -3.01 2.10
C ALA A 95 9.09 -1.87 2.80
N LEU A 96 9.79 -1.00 2.06
CA LEU A 96 10.50 0.13 2.66
C LEU A 96 9.55 1.18 3.27
N PRO A 97 8.50 1.66 2.58
CA PRO A 97 7.51 2.53 3.20
C PRO A 97 6.88 1.92 4.46
N TYR A 98 6.63 0.60 4.46
CA TYR A 98 6.16 -0.08 5.67
C TYR A 98 7.17 0.04 6.83
N ILE A 99 8.44 -0.27 6.59
CA ILE A 99 9.48 -0.17 7.63
C ILE A 99 9.55 1.25 8.18
N LEU A 100 9.50 2.27 7.32
CA LEU A 100 9.46 3.67 7.74
C LEU A 100 8.19 4.00 8.55
N ALA A 101 7.03 3.51 8.12
CA ALA A 101 5.77 3.71 8.86
C ALA A 101 5.80 3.01 10.22
N HIS A 102 6.36 1.80 10.29
CA HIS A 102 6.52 1.06 11.55
C HIS A 102 7.42 1.80 12.53
N ASP A 103 8.60 2.23 12.08
CA ASP A 103 9.58 2.95 12.90
C ASP A 103 9.02 4.27 13.44
N GLN A 104 8.33 5.03 12.59
CA GLN A 104 7.82 6.36 12.95
C GLN A 104 6.50 6.34 13.74
N THR A 105 5.67 5.31 13.58
CA THR A 105 4.27 5.34 14.04
C THR A 105 3.82 4.09 14.75
N GLY A 106 4.61 3.01 14.75
CA GLY A 106 4.17 1.70 15.24
C GLY A 106 3.11 1.03 14.35
N ALA A 107 3.05 1.39 13.05
CA ALA A 107 2.16 0.73 12.10
C ALA A 107 2.47 -0.77 11.99
N GLU A 108 1.44 -1.59 11.79
CA GLU A 108 1.53 -3.04 11.82
C GLU A 108 1.27 -3.64 10.43
N VAL A 109 2.12 -4.56 9.97
CA VAL A 109 1.84 -5.33 8.75
C VAL A 109 0.81 -6.43 9.06
N LEU A 110 -0.13 -6.62 8.15
CA LEU A 110 -1.21 -7.59 8.24
C LEU A 110 -1.04 -8.74 7.25
N LEU A 111 -0.79 -8.39 5.99
CA LEU A 111 -0.74 -9.31 4.85
C LEU A 111 0.40 -8.93 3.91
N ALA A 112 0.94 -9.93 3.22
CA ALA A 112 1.83 -9.76 2.07
C ALA A 112 1.13 -10.22 0.79
N GLU A 113 1.39 -9.54 -0.31
CA GLU A 113 1.00 -9.96 -1.65
C GLU A 113 1.79 -11.20 -2.08
N VAL A 114 1.14 -12.06 -2.86
CA VAL A 114 1.75 -13.25 -3.46
C VAL A 114 1.80 -13.05 -4.97
N TYR A 115 2.98 -13.14 -5.57
CA TYR A 115 3.19 -13.14 -7.01
C TYR A 115 3.93 -14.38 -7.45
N ARG A 116 3.44 -15.06 -8.48
CA ARG A 116 4.01 -16.32 -8.99
C ARG A 116 4.22 -17.37 -7.89
N GLY A 117 3.25 -17.41 -6.94
CA GLY A 117 3.26 -18.31 -5.79
C GLY A 117 4.26 -17.96 -4.69
N ARG A 118 4.87 -16.76 -4.69
CA ARG A 118 5.87 -16.33 -3.70
C ARG A 118 5.49 -15.00 -3.05
N PRO A 119 5.68 -14.83 -1.72
CA PRO A 119 5.50 -13.57 -1.03
C PRO A 119 6.80 -12.71 -1.06
N ASN A 120 7.55 -12.80 -2.16
CA ASN A 120 8.76 -12.03 -2.41
C ASN A 120 8.99 -11.86 -3.92
N TYR A 121 9.78 -10.86 -4.27
CA TYR A 121 10.14 -10.53 -5.64
C TYR A 121 11.55 -9.89 -5.68
N THR A 122 12.02 -9.44 -6.84
CA THR A 122 13.33 -8.80 -6.99
C THR A 122 13.21 -7.42 -7.62
N ALA A 123 14.20 -6.57 -7.37
CA ALA A 123 14.46 -5.39 -8.18
C ALA A 123 15.36 -5.76 -9.35
N ARG A 124 15.19 -5.08 -10.49
CA ARG A 124 16.03 -5.29 -11.68
C ARG A 124 16.51 -3.97 -12.26
N ILE A 125 17.67 -4.06 -12.91
CA ILE A 125 18.19 -2.98 -13.73
C ILE A 125 17.85 -3.29 -15.19
N PHE A 126 16.87 -2.56 -15.71
CA PHE A 126 16.44 -2.68 -17.10
C PHE A 126 17.17 -1.71 -18.00
N VAL A 127 17.49 -2.18 -19.20
CA VAL A 127 18.12 -1.42 -20.30
C VAL A 127 17.44 -1.76 -21.62
N ARG A 128 17.66 -0.97 -22.67
CA ARG A 128 17.21 -1.37 -24.02
C ARG A 128 18.10 -2.49 -24.57
N ARG A 129 17.49 -3.48 -25.24
CA ARG A 129 18.20 -4.61 -25.85
C ARG A 129 19.31 -4.18 -26.81
N ASN A 130 19.11 -3.09 -27.54
CA ASN A 130 20.05 -2.60 -28.56
C ASN A 130 20.84 -1.37 -28.08
N SER A 131 20.99 -1.17 -26.77
CA SER A 131 21.73 -0.03 -26.21
C SER A 131 23.26 -0.21 -26.26
N GLY A 132 23.74 -1.44 -26.40
CA GLY A 132 25.15 -1.78 -26.21
C GLY A 132 25.58 -1.93 -24.74
N ILE A 133 24.64 -1.71 -23.78
CA ILE A 133 24.88 -1.86 -22.35
C ILE A 133 24.64 -3.33 -21.98
N ALA A 134 25.68 -4.01 -21.52
CA ALA A 134 25.64 -5.44 -21.17
C ALA A 134 25.97 -5.71 -19.70
N SER A 135 26.56 -4.74 -18.99
CA SER A 135 26.96 -4.85 -17.59
C SER A 135 26.59 -3.60 -16.80
N LEU A 136 26.64 -3.70 -15.47
CA LEU A 136 26.43 -2.54 -14.58
C LEU A 136 27.49 -1.47 -14.78
N ALA A 137 28.74 -1.86 -15.06
CA ALA A 137 29.83 -0.92 -15.29
C ALA A 137 29.62 -0.04 -16.55
N ASP A 138 28.92 -0.54 -17.57
CA ASP A 138 28.59 0.23 -18.77
C ASP A 138 27.64 1.41 -18.49
N LEU A 139 27.08 1.46 -17.31
CA LEU A 139 26.17 2.52 -16.85
C LEU A 139 26.91 3.70 -16.20
N GLU A 140 28.22 3.64 -16.04
CA GLU A 140 29.03 4.78 -15.56
C GLU A 140 28.82 6.00 -16.47
N GLY A 141 28.45 7.13 -15.86
CA GLY A 141 28.14 8.38 -16.57
C GLY A 141 26.87 8.37 -17.41
N LYS A 142 26.09 7.28 -17.41
CA LYS A 142 24.81 7.16 -18.12
C LYS A 142 23.64 7.71 -17.32
N SER A 143 22.47 7.79 -17.96
CA SER A 143 21.23 8.19 -17.31
C SER A 143 20.47 6.99 -16.75
N ILE A 144 19.91 7.15 -15.54
CA ILE A 144 19.05 6.16 -14.91
C ILE A 144 17.76 6.79 -14.41
N ALA A 145 16.66 6.06 -14.54
CA ALA A 145 15.38 6.39 -13.91
C ALA A 145 15.09 5.43 -12.77
N PHE A 146 14.76 5.98 -11.61
CA PHE A 146 14.19 5.29 -10.47
C PHE A 146 12.69 5.59 -10.36
N ALA A 147 11.93 4.75 -9.66
CA ALA A 147 10.50 4.97 -9.50
C ALA A 147 10.20 6.09 -8.50
N ASP A 148 10.69 5.96 -7.26
CA ASP A 148 10.42 6.87 -6.15
C ASP A 148 11.53 6.74 -5.10
N PRO A 149 11.97 7.83 -4.43
CA PRO A 149 13.04 7.80 -3.41
C PRO A 149 12.76 6.88 -2.22
N VAL A 150 11.50 6.59 -1.93
CA VAL A 150 11.06 5.74 -0.81
C VAL A 150 10.63 4.34 -1.29
N SER A 151 10.92 3.98 -2.56
CA SER A 151 10.63 2.65 -3.09
C SER A 151 11.78 1.68 -2.83
N GLU A 152 11.50 0.52 -2.27
CA GLU A 152 12.51 -0.53 -2.10
C GLU A 152 13.01 -1.07 -3.45
N SER A 153 12.13 -1.53 -4.33
CA SER A 153 12.53 -2.10 -5.63
C SER A 153 12.72 -1.05 -6.73
N GLY A 154 12.22 0.17 -6.50
CA GLY A 154 12.36 1.26 -7.45
C GLY A 154 13.49 2.23 -7.15
N TYR A 155 14.24 2.04 -6.04
CA TYR A 155 15.38 2.88 -5.69
C TYR A 155 16.39 2.17 -4.78
N LEU A 156 16.01 1.73 -3.57
CA LEU A 156 16.93 1.22 -2.57
C LEU A 156 17.70 -0.03 -3.05
N TYR A 157 16.97 -1.06 -3.48
CA TYR A 157 17.59 -2.30 -3.97
C TYR A 157 18.29 -2.17 -5.32
N PRO A 158 17.81 -1.38 -6.28
CA PRO A 158 18.62 -0.96 -7.43
C PRO A 158 19.97 -0.39 -7.04
N LEU A 159 20.06 0.51 -6.07
CA LEU A 159 21.35 1.04 -5.60
C LEU A 159 22.18 -0.05 -4.90
N GLU A 160 21.55 -0.92 -4.13
CA GLU A 160 22.22 -2.06 -3.48
C GLU A 160 22.84 -3.03 -4.51
N ILE A 161 22.25 -3.22 -5.70
CA ILE A 161 22.84 -3.99 -6.80
C ILE A 161 24.21 -3.37 -7.23
N PHE A 162 24.29 -2.04 -7.36
CA PHE A 162 25.53 -1.36 -7.69
C PHE A 162 26.54 -1.40 -6.53
N ALA A 163 26.06 -1.30 -5.28
CA ALA A 163 26.92 -1.39 -4.11
C ALA A 163 27.55 -2.78 -3.96
N GLN A 164 26.79 -3.84 -4.17
CA GLN A 164 27.29 -5.23 -4.15
C GLN A 164 28.27 -5.51 -5.29
N ALA A 165 28.15 -4.81 -6.40
CA ALA A 165 29.11 -4.88 -7.50
C ALA A 165 30.39 -4.04 -7.27
N GLY A 166 30.47 -3.29 -6.15
CA GLY A 166 31.59 -2.40 -5.84
C GLY A 166 31.68 -1.15 -6.71
N LEU A 167 30.55 -0.76 -7.32
CA LEU A 167 30.46 0.39 -8.23
C LEU A 167 29.94 1.66 -7.54
N LEU A 168 29.27 1.51 -6.40
CA LEU A 168 28.74 2.60 -5.59
C LEU A 168 28.86 2.24 -4.12
N GLU A 169 29.20 3.19 -3.26
CA GLU A 169 29.18 2.96 -1.81
C GLU A 169 27.74 3.05 -1.29
N PRO A 170 27.33 2.22 -0.30
CA PRO A 170 26.01 2.33 0.31
C PRO A 170 25.77 3.74 0.87
N GLY A 171 24.65 4.37 0.49
CA GLY A 171 24.29 5.71 0.91
C GLY A 171 25.01 6.84 0.17
N ALA A 172 25.90 6.55 -0.76
CA ALA A 172 26.52 7.58 -1.61
C ALA A 172 25.48 8.20 -2.56
N ASP A 173 25.74 9.44 -2.94
CA ASP A 173 24.95 10.11 -3.97
C ASP A 173 25.04 9.32 -5.29
N PRO A 174 23.91 8.85 -5.87
CA PRO A 174 23.92 8.15 -7.16
C PRO A 174 24.60 8.92 -8.30
N HIS A 175 24.63 10.24 -8.23
CA HIS A 175 25.36 11.08 -9.19
C HIS A 175 26.89 10.89 -9.15
N SER A 176 27.44 10.22 -8.13
CA SER A 176 28.85 9.84 -8.12
C SER A 176 29.19 8.75 -9.15
N PHE A 177 28.19 8.02 -9.64
CA PHE A 177 28.35 6.98 -10.66
C PHE A 177 27.58 7.32 -11.95
N PHE A 178 26.31 7.75 -11.82
CA PHE A 178 25.46 8.09 -12.97
C PHE A 178 25.63 9.55 -13.39
N GLY A 179 25.62 9.82 -14.68
CA GLY A 179 25.64 11.19 -15.21
C GLY A 179 24.34 11.95 -14.96
N GLN A 180 23.20 11.23 -14.99
CA GLN A 180 21.87 11.79 -14.73
C GLN A 180 21.01 10.79 -13.98
N VAL A 181 20.30 11.26 -12.96
CA VAL A 181 19.39 10.48 -12.13
C VAL A 181 18.01 11.15 -12.14
N TYR A 182 16.99 10.35 -12.45
CA TYR A 182 15.60 10.80 -12.50
C TYR A 182 14.72 9.98 -11.58
N PHE A 183 13.74 10.62 -10.93
CA PHE A 183 12.64 9.95 -10.27
C PHE A 183 11.38 10.10 -11.12
N ALA A 184 10.86 8.99 -11.63
CA ALA A 184 9.76 8.98 -12.60
C ALA A 184 8.37 9.06 -11.98
N GLY A 185 8.25 8.91 -10.65
CA GLY A 185 6.99 8.92 -9.90
C GLY A 185 6.25 7.59 -9.89
N GLY A 186 6.81 6.53 -10.48
CA GLY A 186 6.23 5.18 -10.47
C GLY A 186 6.99 4.20 -11.37
N TYR A 187 6.69 2.91 -11.21
CA TYR A 187 7.33 1.83 -11.97
C TYR A 187 7.07 1.93 -13.48
N GLN A 188 5.80 2.19 -13.86
CA GLN A 188 5.40 2.28 -15.26
C GLN A 188 6.15 3.40 -15.99
N GLN A 189 6.23 4.57 -15.38
CA GLN A 189 6.90 5.73 -15.96
C GLN A 189 8.40 5.50 -16.13
N ALA A 190 9.05 4.89 -15.13
CA ALA A 190 10.47 4.59 -15.18
C ALA A 190 10.81 3.58 -16.29
N ILE A 191 10.09 2.44 -16.37
CA ILE A 191 10.35 1.43 -17.39
C ILE A 191 9.98 1.91 -18.80
N GLN A 192 8.93 2.73 -18.95
CA GLN A 192 8.58 3.36 -20.22
C GLN A 192 9.64 4.33 -20.71
N ALA A 193 10.30 5.06 -19.79
CA ALA A 193 11.39 5.96 -20.14
C ALA A 193 12.56 5.20 -20.82
N VAL A 194 12.90 4.00 -20.31
CA VAL A 194 13.88 3.11 -20.96
C VAL A 194 13.38 2.61 -22.29
N ALA A 195 12.16 2.04 -22.33
CA ALA A 195 11.61 1.46 -23.56
C ALA A 195 11.52 2.47 -24.71
N ASN A 196 11.28 3.74 -24.39
CA ASN A 196 11.19 4.85 -25.35
C ASN A 196 12.53 5.54 -25.60
N GLY A 197 13.60 5.15 -24.90
CA GLY A 197 14.95 5.69 -25.11
C GLY A 197 15.18 7.08 -24.51
N LEU A 198 14.39 7.47 -23.53
CA LEU A 198 14.53 8.74 -22.81
C LEU A 198 15.66 8.69 -21.76
N VAL A 199 15.94 7.49 -21.23
CA VAL A 199 17.05 7.19 -20.33
C VAL A 199 17.72 5.88 -20.75
N ASP A 200 18.94 5.64 -20.26
CA ASP A 200 19.72 4.46 -20.59
C ASP A 200 19.31 3.23 -19.78
N ALA A 201 18.95 3.43 -18.49
CA ALA A 201 18.55 2.37 -17.58
C ALA A 201 17.36 2.76 -16.70
N ALA A 202 16.70 1.76 -16.11
CA ALA A 202 15.77 1.95 -14.99
C ALA A 202 16.01 0.89 -13.91
N GLY A 203 15.99 1.33 -12.64
CA GLY A 203 15.94 0.47 -11.47
C GLY A 203 14.50 0.34 -11.01
N VAL A 204 13.88 -0.84 -11.21
CA VAL A 204 12.46 -1.08 -10.92
C VAL A 204 12.19 -2.54 -10.55
N SER A 205 10.96 -2.84 -10.10
CA SER A 205 10.48 -4.21 -9.82
C SER A 205 10.65 -5.14 -11.03
N GLU A 206 10.90 -6.43 -10.78
CA GLU A 206 10.93 -7.48 -11.81
C GLU A 206 9.65 -7.57 -12.66
N PHE A 207 8.53 -7.05 -12.14
CA PHE A 207 7.22 -7.07 -12.81
C PHE A 207 6.93 -5.79 -13.62
N ALA A 208 7.82 -4.81 -13.59
CA ALA A 208 7.58 -3.53 -14.26
C ALA A 208 7.41 -3.67 -15.78
N ASP A 209 8.03 -4.66 -16.40
CA ASP A 209 7.88 -4.95 -17.82
C ASP A 209 6.44 -5.35 -18.21
N LEU A 210 5.65 -5.90 -17.27
CA LEU A 210 4.22 -6.19 -17.48
C LEU A 210 3.36 -4.93 -17.66
N LEU A 211 3.87 -3.77 -17.25
CA LEU A 211 3.21 -2.47 -17.42
C LEU A 211 3.48 -1.83 -18.79
N LEU A 212 4.22 -2.53 -19.66
CA LEU A 212 4.58 -2.09 -21.01
C LEU A 212 3.64 -2.73 -22.05
N THR A 213 3.51 -2.05 -23.20
CA THR A 213 2.91 -2.72 -24.38
C THR A 213 3.82 -3.83 -24.90
N PRO A 214 3.28 -4.81 -25.65
CA PRO A 214 4.12 -5.88 -26.25
C PRO A 214 5.30 -5.34 -27.07
N GLU A 215 5.10 -4.24 -27.81
CA GLU A 215 6.15 -3.61 -28.60
C GLU A 215 7.24 -2.99 -27.72
N GLN A 216 6.88 -2.41 -26.59
CA GLN A 216 7.81 -1.85 -25.61
C GLN A 216 8.55 -2.97 -24.86
N GLN A 217 7.86 -4.03 -24.45
CA GLN A 217 8.48 -5.22 -23.82
C GLN A 217 9.58 -5.82 -24.70
N ALA A 218 9.32 -5.93 -26.00
CA ALA A 218 10.30 -6.46 -26.95
C ALA A 218 11.59 -5.63 -27.03
N ARG A 219 11.57 -4.35 -26.60
CA ARG A 219 12.72 -3.44 -26.65
C ARG A 219 13.59 -3.48 -25.40
N VAL A 220 13.08 -3.98 -24.28
CA VAL A 220 13.80 -3.96 -23.00
C VAL A 220 14.33 -5.33 -22.62
N THR A 221 15.37 -5.33 -21.82
CA THR A 221 15.92 -6.50 -21.13
C THR A 221 16.48 -6.03 -19.79
N TRP A 222 16.75 -6.95 -18.89
CA TRP A 222 17.45 -6.62 -17.63
C TRP A 222 18.87 -7.20 -17.66
N ILE A 223 19.79 -6.56 -16.92
CA ILE A 223 21.22 -6.92 -16.85
C ILE A 223 21.65 -7.34 -15.45
N ALA A 224 20.87 -7.00 -14.42
CA ALA A 224 21.14 -7.40 -13.04
C ALA A 224 19.85 -7.45 -12.25
N GLU A 225 19.84 -8.27 -11.18
CA GLU A 225 18.73 -8.35 -10.24
C GLU A 225 19.23 -8.42 -8.79
N SER A 226 18.38 -8.00 -7.85
CA SER A 226 18.68 -7.95 -6.43
C SER A 226 18.49 -9.30 -5.73
N ALA A 227 18.93 -9.37 -4.46
CA ALA A 227 18.38 -10.35 -3.51
C ALA A 227 16.84 -10.24 -3.42
N PRO A 228 16.15 -11.31 -2.96
CA PRO A 228 14.71 -11.28 -2.75
C PRO A 228 14.27 -10.16 -1.80
N ILE A 229 13.20 -9.47 -2.15
CA ILE A 229 12.53 -8.41 -1.39
C ILE A 229 11.19 -8.97 -0.94
N PRO A 230 10.78 -8.85 0.33
CA PRO A 230 9.40 -9.14 0.74
C PRO A 230 8.41 -8.39 -0.14
N SER A 231 7.32 -9.04 -0.53
CA SER A 231 6.29 -8.44 -1.37
C SER A 231 5.65 -7.22 -0.69
N HIS A 232 4.95 -6.43 -1.48
CA HIS A 232 4.15 -5.33 -0.97
C HIS A 232 3.22 -5.81 0.13
N ALA A 233 2.97 -4.93 1.08
CA ALA A 233 2.30 -5.21 2.32
C ALA A 233 0.97 -4.46 2.42
N VAL A 234 0.01 -5.07 3.10
CA VAL A 234 -1.18 -4.42 3.61
C VAL A 234 -0.94 -4.09 5.08
N ILE A 235 -1.03 -2.84 5.43
CA ILE A 235 -0.53 -2.28 6.68
C ILE A 235 -1.66 -1.54 7.39
N ALA A 236 -1.81 -1.75 8.70
CA ALA A 236 -2.72 -1.00 9.54
C ALA A 236 -1.97 0.08 10.34
N ARG A 237 -2.59 1.24 10.53
CA ARG A 237 -2.09 2.23 11.50
C ARG A 237 -2.11 1.66 12.91
N GLN A 238 -1.25 2.17 13.77
CA GLN A 238 -1.26 1.83 15.19
C GLN A 238 -2.65 2.12 15.80
N GLY A 239 -3.11 1.23 16.67
CA GLY A 239 -4.36 1.40 17.41
C GLY A 239 -5.64 1.24 16.59
N LEU A 240 -5.58 0.70 15.37
CA LEU A 240 -6.78 0.23 14.69
C LEU A 240 -7.41 -0.93 15.49
N ASP A 241 -8.73 -0.92 15.62
CA ASP A 241 -9.47 -1.93 16.40
C ASP A 241 -9.07 -3.36 15.99
N PRO A 242 -8.68 -4.23 16.94
CA PRO A 242 -8.21 -5.59 16.62
C PRO A 242 -9.26 -6.45 15.92
N ALA A 243 -10.55 -6.30 16.28
CA ALA A 243 -11.62 -7.07 15.64
C ALA A 243 -11.82 -6.60 14.18
N LEU A 244 -11.71 -5.29 13.94
CA LEU A 244 -11.76 -4.73 12.58
C LEU A 244 -10.54 -5.15 11.76
N LYS A 245 -9.33 -5.16 12.33
CA LYS A 245 -8.12 -5.70 11.67
C LYS A 245 -8.35 -7.15 11.23
N GLU A 246 -8.84 -7.99 12.13
CA GLU A 246 -9.07 -9.40 11.82
C GLU A 246 -10.16 -9.59 10.77
N ALA A 247 -11.28 -8.86 10.86
CA ALA A 247 -12.34 -8.91 9.85
C ALA A 247 -11.81 -8.50 8.47
N PHE A 248 -11.01 -7.43 8.40
CA PHE A 248 -10.36 -6.99 7.17
C PHE A 248 -9.41 -8.05 6.60
N ILE A 249 -8.57 -8.67 7.45
CA ILE A 249 -7.68 -9.76 7.04
C ILE A 249 -8.47 -10.91 6.43
N GLN A 250 -9.57 -11.32 7.06
CA GLN A 250 -10.41 -12.42 6.54
C GLN A 250 -11.05 -12.04 5.19
N ALA A 251 -11.55 -10.82 5.04
CA ALA A 251 -12.10 -10.34 3.77
C ALA A 251 -11.03 -10.35 2.65
N MET A 252 -9.80 -9.92 2.94
CA MET A 252 -8.70 -9.97 1.98
C MET A 252 -8.27 -11.40 1.65
N LEU A 253 -8.18 -12.31 2.63
CA LEU A 253 -7.82 -13.71 2.40
C LEU A 253 -8.88 -14.47 1.59
N LYS A 254 -10.15 -14.07 1.68
CA LYS A 254 -11.24 -14.60 0.87
C LYS A 254 -11.04 -14.36 -0.63
N LEU A 255 -10.27 -13.34 -1.02
CA LEU A 255 -9.88 -13.11 -2.40
C LEU A 255 -9.03 -14.25 -3.01
N ASN A 256 -8.43 -15.12 -2.18
CA ASN A 256 -7.71 -16.30 -2.64
C ASN A 256 -8.64 -17.42 -3.14
N GLU A 257 -9.92 -17.37 -2.76
CA GLU A 257 -10.93 -18.37 -3.15
C GLU A 257 -11.32 -18.19 -4.62
N PRO A 258 -11.65 -19.29 -5.35
CA PRO A 258 -11.95 -19.24 -6.78
C PRO A 258 -13.02 -18.22 -7.17
N ASP A 259 -14.07 -18.09 -6.37
CA ASP A 259 -15.23 -17.22 -6.63
C ASP A 259 -14.88 -15.72 -6.52
N TYR A 260 -13.87 -15.37 -5.72
CA TYR A 260 -13.45 -13.99 -5.44
C TYR A 260 -12.14 -13.59 -6.13
N ARG A 261 -11.39 -14.56 -6.66
CA ARG A 261 -10.05 -14.33 -7.25
C ARG A 261 -10.03 -13.28 -8.37
N HIS A 262 -11.13 -13.15 -9.10
CA HIS A 262 -11.27 -12.13 -10.13
C HIS A 262 -11.16 -10.69 -9.60
N LEU A 263 -11.36 -10.47 -8.28
CA LEU A 263 -11.22 -9.16 -7.66
C LEU A 263 -9.76 -8.76 -7.39
N LEU A 264 -8.83 -9.71 -7.39
CA LEU A 264 -7.40 -9.44 -7.18
C LEU A 264 -6.83 -8.44 -8.20
N GLN A 265 -7.36 -8.43 -9.43
CA GLN A 265 -6.95 -7.47 -10.47
C GLN A 265 -7.19 -6.00 -10.08
N TYR A 266 -8.04 -5.74 -9.09
CA TYR A 266 -8.38 -4.39 -8.60
C TYR A 266 -7.55 -3.96 -7.36
N VAL A 267 -6.58 -4.78 -6.97
CA VAL A 267 -5.62 -4.50 -5.90
C VAL A 267 -4.20 -4.84 -6.36
N TYR A 268 -3.78 -4.24 -7.48
CA TYR A 268 -2.49 -4.46 -8.17
C TYR A 268 -2.30 -5.83 -8.84
N GLY A 269 -3.28 -6.74 -8.79
CA GLY A 269 -3.28 -8.01 -9.49
C GLY A 269 -2.30 -9.08 -8.94
N PRO A 270 -2.14 -9.24 -7.62
CA PRO A 270 -1.40 -10.38 -7.08
C PRO A 270 -2.13 -11.69 -7.35
N ASP A 271 -1.44 -12.81 -7.17
CA ASP A 271 -2.05 -14.15 -7.21
C ASP A 271 -2.90 -14.43 -5.95
N GLY A 272 -2.71 -13.64 -4.89
CA GLY A 272 -3.40 -13.74 -3.61
C GLY A 272 -2.69 -13.00 -2.49
N TYR A 273 -3.15 -13.22 -1.26
CA TYR A 273 -2.60 -12.65 -0.03
C TYR A 273 -2.27 -13.76 0.97
N VAL A 274 -1.22 -13.55 1.78
CA VAL A 274 -0.86 -14.40 2.92
C VAL A 274 -0.65 -13.55 4.16
N ARG A 275 -0.91 -14.11 5.35
CA ARG A 275 -0.54 -13.48 6.61
C ARG A 275 0.97 -13.34 6.68
N THR A 276 1.42 -12.25 7.24
CA THR A 276 2.83 -11.97 7.46
C THR A 276 3.04 -11.21 8.77
N ASP A 277 4.28 -11.02 9.16
CA ASP A 277 4.68 -10.28 10.35
C ASP A 277 5.88 -9.37 10.06
N HIS A 278 6.26 -8.58 11.06
CA HIS A 278 7.37 -7.64 10.95
C HIS A 278 8.70 -8.33 10.63
N ALA A 279 8.94 -9.54 11.17
CA ALA A 279 10.20 -10.25 10.97
C ALA A 279 10.48 -10.58 9.51
N ALA A 280 9.43 -10.79 8.71
CA ALA A 280 9.57 -11.00 7.26
C ALA A 280 10.16 -9.79 6.51
N TYR A 281 10.07 -8.58 7.09
CA TYR A 281 10.54 -7.33 6.49
C TYR A 281 11.87 -6.83 7.05
N GLU A 282 12.45 -7.51 8.07
CA GLU A 282 13.73 -7.13 8.66
C GLU A 282 14.89 -7.04 7.65
N PRO A 283 14.98 -7.89 6.59
CA PRO A 283 16.01 -7.72 5.58
C PRO A 283 15.97 -6.34 4.87
N VAL A 284 14.78 -5.76 4.70
CA VAL A 284 14.64 -4.41 4.13
C VAL A 284 15.09 -3.35 5.13
N ALA A 285 14.76 -3.52 6.41
CA ALA A 285 15.22 -2.63 7.47
C ALA A 285 16.76 -2.61 7.57
N GLU A 286 17.42 -3.77 7.44
CA GLU A 286 18.88 -3.88 7.44
C GLU A 286 19.51 -3.10 6.26
N VAL A 287 18.97 -3.24 5.05
CA VAL A 287 19.42 -2.45 3.90
C VAL A 287 19.17 -0.97 4.16
N ALA A 288 17.98 -0.59 4.61
CA ALA A 288 17.63 0.80 4.86
C ALA A 288 18.55 1.47 5.90
N ARG A 289 18.96 0.76 6.96
CA ARG A 289 19.95 1.25 7.94
C ARG A 289 21.31 1.52 7.29
N ARG A 290 21.80 0.64 6.40
CA ARG A 290 23.07 0.85 5.68
C ARG A 290 23.06 2.11 4.82
N TYR A 291 21.88 2.49 4.34
CA TYR A 291 21.66 3.69 3.54
C TYR A 291 21.28 4.93 4.37
N GLY A 292 21.27 4.81 5.71
CA GLY A 292 20.94 5.92 6.62
C GLY A 292 19.48 6.37 6.54
N LEU A 293 18.57 5.50 6.09
CA LEU A 293 17.14 5.77 5.98
C LEU A 293 16.38 5.47 7.28
N LEU A 294 17.00 4.71 8.19
CA LEU A 294 16.50 4.40 9.53
C LEU A 294 17.52 4.85 10.57
N GLY A 295 17.04 5.28 11.73
CA GLY A 295 17.85 5.65 12.90
C GLY A 295 18.46 4.46 13.63
#